data_4e5290a2e1959d3413da860f99b89377
#
_entry.id   4e5290a2e1959d3413da860f99b89377
#
_cell.length_a   1.000
_cell.length_b   1.000
_cell.length_c   1.000
_cell.angle_alpha   90.00
_cell.angle_beta   90.00
_cell.angle_gamma   90.00
#
_symmetry.space_group_name_H-M   'P 1'
#
loop_
_entity.id
_entity.type
_entity.pdbx_description
1 polymer ?
#
loop_
_entity_poly.entity_id
_entity_poly.type
_entity_poly.pdbx_seq_one_letter_code
_entity_poly.pdbx_strand_id
1 'polypeptide(L)'
;MLYPKKCPLCHQILKEKDRLICPECSGKVRPISGPRCMKCGRPVKMEEEYCEDCRKGAHHFTEGRSIFWYGEVWRQSLVRFKYYGCREYGDFYAKAMSVFGKKYLERWKPDLIVPVPLHPRKKRMRGFNQAAYLAERLSVLTGIPWNEHLVKKIRSTRSQKKLNAIQRRQNLKNAYQVTERIPGFSVLVVDDVYTTGSTADAMAMCLLEAGAEKVYFLTICAGRA
;
A
#
# COMPACT_ATOMS: atom_id res chain seq x y z
N MET A 1 -7.71 -16.18 25.07
CA MET A 1 -7.53 -14.97 24.22
C MET A 1 -8.40 -13.86 24.82
N LEU A 2 -7.80 -12.82 25.37
CA LEU A 2 -8.50 -11.74 26.08
C LEU A 2 -9.34 -10.81 25.17
N TYR A 3 -9.08 -10.81 23.85
CA TYR A 3 -9.79 -9.95 22.90
C TYR A 3 -10.26 -10.75 21.69
N PRO A 4 -11.59 -10.81 21.43
CA PRO A 4 -12.12 -11.48 20.25
C PRO A 4 -11.74 -10.70 18.98
N LYS A 5 -11.45 -11.44 17.89
CA LYS A 5 -11.24 -10.82 16.57
C LYS A 5 -12.50 -10.09 16.11
N LYS A 6 -12.31 -8.94 15.46
CA LYS A 6 -13.41 -8.11 14.93
C LYS A 6 -13.34 -8.01 13.41
N CYS A 7 -14.50 -7.89 12.79
CA CYS A 7 -14.61 -7.66 11.35
C CYS A 7 -14.01 -6.30 10.97
N PRO A 8 -13.09 -6.23 10.01
CA PRO A 8 -12.45 -4.98 9.60
C PRO A 8 -13.43 -3.92 9.08
N LEU A 9 -14.57 -4.34 8.49
CA LEU A 9 -15.53 -3.40 7.89
C LEU A 9 -16.59 -2.90 8.88
N CYS A 10 -17.31 -3.80 9.56
CA CYS A 10 -18.39 -3.41 10.48
C CYS A 10 -17.97 -3.34 11.98
N HIS A 11 -16.76 -3.82 12.31
CA HIS A 11 -16.22 -3.84 13.66
C HIS A 11 -16.93 -4.79 14.65
N GLN A 12 -17.87 -5.60 14.17
CA GLN A 12 -18.55 -6.64 14.97
C GLN A 12 -17.61 -7.79 15.30
N ILE A 13 -17.82 -8.46 16.42
CA ILE A 13 -17.06 -9.64 16.82
C ILE A 13 -17.27 -10.76 15.79
N LEU A 14 -16.20 -11.39 15.37
CA LEU A 14 -16.24 -12.57 14.52
C LEU A 14 -16.55 -13.80 15.36
N LYS A 15 -17.68 -14.46 15.08
CA LYS A 15 -18.11 -15.66 15.78
C LYS A 15 -17.18 -16.85 15.51
N GLU A 16 -16.68 -16.95 14.27
CA GLU A 16 -15.76 -17.99 13.82
C GLU A 16 -14.32 -17.49 13.87
N LYS A 17 -13.46 -18.20 14.62
CA LYS A 17 -12.05 -17.79 14.88
C LYS A 17 -11.18 -17.71 13.62
N ASP A 18 -11.48 -18.51 12.61
CA ASP A 18 -10.69 -18.59 11.37
C ASP A 18 -11.11 -17.59 10.29
N ARG A 19 -12.23 -16.90 10.51
CA ARG A 19 -12.66 -15.84 9.58
C ARG A 19 -11.88 -14.56 9.80
N LEU A 20 -11.61 -13.88 8.66
CA LEU A 20 -11.01 -12.55 8.64
C LEU A 20 -12.05 -11.43 8.47
N ILE A 21 -13.29 -11.79 8.08
CA ILE A 21 -14.41 -10.89 7.81
C ILE A 21 -15.74 -11.61 8.06
N CYS A 22 -16.77 -10.93 8.53
CA CYS A 22 -18.07 -11.54 8.74
C CYS A 22 -18.81 -11.83 7.42
N PRO A 23 -19.78 -12.78 7.40
CA PRO A 23 -20.51 -13.15 6.18
C PRO A 23 -21.20 -11.96 5.49
N GLU A 24 -21.87 -11.09 6.26
CA GLU A 24 -22.59 -9.92 5.74
C GLU A 24 -21.64 -8.92 5.04
N CYS A 25 -20.44 -8.75 5.59
CA CYS A 25 -19.43 -7.87 5.00
C CYS A 25 -18.69 -8.52 3.83
N SER A 26 -18.50 -9.83 3.85
CA SER A 26 -17.87 -10.58 2.75
C SER A 26 -18.60 -10.33 1.41
N GLY A 27 -19.93 -10.36 1.42
CA GLY A 27 -20.74 -10.05 0.25
C GLY A 27 -20.63 -8.60 -0.26
N LYS A 28 -20.09 -7.67 0.55
CA LYS A 28 -19.93 -6.24 0.21
C LYS A 28 -18.52 -5.89 -0.27
N VAL A 29 -17.55 -6.79 -0.12
CA VAL A 29 -16.18 -6.56 -0.59
C VAL A 29 -16.16 -6.55 -2.12
N ARG A 30 -15.83 -5.41 -2.70
CA ARG A 30 -15.72 -5.24 -4.15
C ARG A 30 -14.35 -4.66 -4.47
N PRO A 31 -13.45 -5.42 -5.11
CA PRO A 31 -12.22 -4.86 -5.64
C PRO A 31 -12.52 -3.86 -6.75
N ILE A 32 -11.62 -2.92 -6.98
CA ILE A 32 -11.72 -2.02 -8.12
C ILE A 32 -11.83 -2.88 -9.39
N SER A 33 -12.80 -2.59 -10.25
CA SER A 33 -13.08 -3.26 -11.53
C SER A 33 -13.16 -2.23 -12.66
N GLY A 34 -13.22 -2.70 -13.92
CA GLY A 34 -13.28 -1.86 -15.11
C GLY A 34 -11.92 -1.34 -15.59
N PRO A 35 -11.95 -0.39 -16.58
CA PRO A 35 -10.76 0.19 -17.17
C PRO A 35 -9.88 0.91 -16.14
N ARG A 36 -8.57 0.73 -16.24
CA ARG A 36 -7.61 1.26 -15.28
C ARG A 36 -6.41 1.86 -15.98
N CYS A 37 -5.92 2.92 -15.44
CA CYS A 37 -4.64 3.49 -15.84
C CYS A 37 -3.55 2.41 -15.85
N MET A 38 -2.89 2.25 -16.98
CA MET A 38 -1.82 1.25 -17.18
C MET A 38 -0.68 1.44 -16.17
N LYS A 39 -0.40 2.70 -15.80
CA LYS A 39 0.69 3.05 -14.87
C LYS A 39 0.29 2.86 -13.40
N CYS A 40 -0.71 3.59 -12.90
CA CYS A 40 -1.00 3.66 -11.46
C CYS A 40 -2.21 2.83 -11.02
N GLY A 41 -2.95 2.21 -11.94
CA GLY A 41 -4.11 1.38 -11.65
C GLY A 41 -5.36 2.12 -11.20
N ARG A 42 -5.40 3.46 -11.24
CA ARG A 42 -6.64 4.21 -11.02
C ARG A 42 -7.62 3.96 -12.15
N PRO A 43 -8.92 3.96 -11.91
CA PRO A 43 -9.90 3.92 -12.98
C PRO A 43 -9.74 5.10 -13.93
N VAL A 44 -10.04 4.79 -15.17
CA VAL A 44 -10.07 5.71 -16.31
C VAL A 44 -11.33 5.42 -17.12
N LYS A 45 -11.67 6.30 -18.06
CA LYS A 45 -12.73 6.03 -19.04
C LYS A 45 -12.31 4.88 -19.97
N MET A 46 -13.29 4.27 -20.65
CA MET A 46 -13.07 3.10 -21.51
C MET A 46 -11.97 3.31 -22.57
N GLU A 47 -11.86 4.54 -23.06
CA GLU A 47 -10.96 4.92 -24.17
C GLU A 47 -9.59 5.44 -23.68
N GLU A 48 -9.38 5.51 -22.36
CA GLU A 48 -8.17 6.07 -21.77
C GLU A 48 -7.25 4.97 -21.23
N GLU A 49 -6.01 4.93 -21.71
CA GLU A 49 -4.97 4.05 -21.17
C GLU A 49 -4.32 4.62 -19.89
N TYR A 50 -4.25 5.94 -19.76
CA TYR A 50 -3.58 6.63 -18.67
C TYR A 50 -4.48 7.70 -18.05
N CYS A 51 -4.50 7.79 -16.72
CA CYS A 51 -5.16 8.89 -16.04
C CYS A 51 -4.40 10.22 -16.27
N GLU A 52 -5.06 11.34 -16.02
CA GLU A 52 -4.51 12.68 -16.26
C GLU A 52 -3.13 12.89 -15.57
N ASP A 53 -2.99 12.46 -14.31
CA ASP A 53 -1.72 12.58 -13.58
C ASP A 53 -0.60 11.79 -14.26
N CYS A 54 -0.88 10.58 -14.76
CA CYS A 54 0.12 9.75 -15.44
C CYS A 54 0.43 10.21 -16.85
N ARG A 55 -0.53 10.85 -17.54
CA ARG A 55 -0.30 11.49 -18.85
C ARG A 55 0.62 12.72 -18.75
N LYS A 56 0.45 13.51 -17.70
CA LYS A 56 1.31 14.69 -17.45
C LYS A 56 2.76 14.33 -17.11
N GLY A 57 3.05 13.05 -17.10
CA GLY A 57 4.39 12.50 -16.94
C GLY A 57 4.85 12.47 -15.49
N ALA A 58 5.72 11.58 -15.22
CA ALA A 58 6.61 11.62 -14.07
C ALA A 58 6.24 10.75 -12.86
N HIS A 59 5.77 9.53 -13.08
CA HIS A 59 5.95 8.52 -12.03
C HIS A 59 7.14 7.62 -12.38
N HIS A 60 8.06 7.46 -11.42
CA HIS A 60 9.28 6.65 -11.59
C HIS A 60 9.01 5.15 -11.40
N PHE A 61 7.97 4.77 -10.64
CA PHE A 61 7.60 3.36 -10.51
C PHE A 61 7.14 2.77 -11.85
N THR A 62 7.38 1.49 -12.06
CA THR A 62 7.02 0.76 -13.29
C THR A 62 5.50 0.65 -13.45
N GLU A 63 4.83 0.12 -12.44
CA GLU A 63 3.38 -0.05 -12.42
C GLU A 63 2.87 -0.09 -10.98
N GLY A 64 1.63 0.35 -10.77
CA GLY A 64 1.00 0.31 -9.45
C GLY A 64 -0.45 -0.16 -9.49
N ARG A 65 -0.90 -0.77 -8.39
CA ARG A 65 -2.29 -1.21 -8.22
C ARG A 65 -2.78 -0.96 -6.81
N SER A 66 -4.07 -0.69 -6.71
CA SER A 66 -4.80 -0.65 -5.45
C SER A 66 -5.96 -1.64 -5.52
N ILE A 67 -6.30 -2.24 -4.39
CA ILE A 67 -7.35 -3.28 -4.36
C ILE A 67 -8.73 -2.65 -4.31
N PHE A 68 -8.96 -1.67 -3.43
CA PHE A 68 -10.26 -1.09 -3.17
C PHE A 68 -10.30 0.42 -3.42
N TRP A 69 -11.52 0.95 -3.62
CA TRP A 69 -11.76 2.38 -3.56
C TRP A 69 -11.74 2.87 -2.11
N TYR A 70 -11.09 4.00 -1.88
CA TYR A 70 -11.10 4.68 -0.59
C TYR A 70 -12.44 5.37 -0.37
N GLY A 71 -13.41 4.64 0.20
CA GLY A 71 -14.72 5.14 0.62
C GLY A 71 -14.83 5.19 2.14
N GLU A 72 -16.00 5.57 2.66
CA GLU A 72 -16.23 5.77 4.10
C GLU A 72 -15.93 4.53 4.94
N VAL A 73 -16.39 3.36 4.49
CA VAL A 73 -16.17 2.07 5.20
C VAL A 73 -14.68 1.76 5.30
N TRP A 74 -13.93 1.91 4.22
CA TRP A 74 -12.49 1.68 4.21
C TRP A 74 -11.72 2.73 5.02
N ARG A 75 -12.19 3.98 5.01
CA ARG A 75 -11.62 5.06 5.81
C ARG A 75 -11.70 4.74 7.29
N GLN A 76 -12.88 4.35 7.78
CA GLN A 76 -13.07 3.97 9.18
C GLN A 76 -12.25 2.74 9.56
N SER A 77 -12.25 1.72 8.72
CA SER A 77 -11.47 0.50 8.91
C SER A 77 -9.96 0.78 8.99
N LEU A 78 -9.41 1.56 8.07
CA LEU A 78 -8.00 1.95 8.07
C LEU A 78 -7.62 2.87 9.24
N VAL A 79 -8.55 3.70 9.72
CA VAL A 79 -8.34 4.52 10.93
C VAL A 79 -8.22 3.61 12.16
N ARG A 80 -9.07 2.58 12.29
CA ARG A 80 -8.97 1.59 13.37
C ARG A 80 -7.66 0.81 13.30
N PHE A 81 -7.28 0.35 12.11
CA PHE A 81 -6.00 -0.31 11.87
C PHE A 81 -4.81 0.55 12.28
N LYS A 82 -4.84 1.86 11.96
CA LYS A 82 -3.72 2.78 12.23
C LYS A 82 -3.63 3.28 13.68
N TYR A 83 -4.75 3.45 14.35
CA TYR A 83 -4.77 4.25 15.59
C TYR A 83 -5.51 3.61 16.77
N TYR A 84 -6.29 2.56 16.53
CA TYR A 84 -7.11 1.93 17.59
C TYR A 84 -6.68 0.50 17.90
N GLY A 85 -5.44 0.14 17.61
CA GLY A 85 -4.85 -1.15 17.98
C GLY A 85 -5.38 -2.37 17.24
N CYS A 86 -6.26 -2.20 16.23
CA CYS A 86 -6.83 -3.32 15.45
C CYS A 86 -5.83 -3.86 14.43
N ARG A 87 -4.66 -4.35 14.88
CA ARG A 87 -3.59 -4.86 14.01
C ARG A 87 -4.02 -6.07 13.19
N GLU A 88 -4.90 -6.89 13.72
CA GLU A 88 -5.47 -8.08 13.10
C GLU A 88 -6.23 -7.78 11.79
N TYR A 89 -6.66 -6.52 11.57
CA TYR A 89 -7.24 -6.10 10.30
C TYR A 89 -6.26 -6.23 9.14
N GLY A 90 -4.96 -6.13 9.44
CA GLY A 90 -3.90 -6.34 8.46
C GLY A 90 -3.89 -7.73 7.84
N ASP A 91 -4.34 -8.77 8.56
CA ASP A 91 -4.45 -10.12 8.03
C ASP A 91 -5.49 -10.18 6.89
N PHE A 92 -6.64 -9.53 7.08
CA PHE A 92 -7.65 -9.39 6.03
C PHE A 92 -7.12 -8.61 4.82
N TYR A 93 -6.44 -7.48 5.07
CA TYR A 93 -5.90 -6.65 3.99
C TYR A 93 -4.84 -7.39 3.19
N ALA A 94 -3.90 -8.04 3.85
CA ALA A 94 -2.87 -8.82 3.17
C ALA A 94 -3.47 -9.98 2.37
N LYS A 95 -4.48 -10.67 2.91
CA LYS A 95 -5.23 -11.70 2.18
C LYS A 95 -5.93 -11.13 0.96
N ALA A 96 -6.58 -9.97 1.09
CA ALA A 96 -7.21 -9.29 -0.05
C ALA A 96 -6.19 -8.88 -1.11
N MET A 97 -5.03 -8.35 -0.70
CA MET A 97 -3.92 -8.02 -1.60
C MET A 97 -3.38 -9.26 -2.33
N SER A 98 -3.21 -10.37 -1.62
CA SER A 98 -2.77 -11.64 -2.21
C SER A 98 -3.79 -12.21 -3.21
N VAL A 99 -5.09 -12.19 -2.88
CA VAL A 99 -6.14 -12.78 -3.73
C VAL A 99 -6.45 -11.88 -4.94
N PHE A 100 -6.80 -10.62 -4.70
CA PHE A 100 -7.19 -9.70 -5.77
C PHE A 100 -6.00 -9.12 -6.54
N GLY A 101 -4.81 -9.13 -5.93
CA GLY A 101 -3.55 -8.75 -6.56
C GLY A 101 -2.83 -9.88 -7.30
N LYS A 102 -3.29 -11.13 -7.18
CA LYS A 102 -2.62 -12.35 -7.67
C LYS A 102 -2.08 -12.20 -9.10
N LYS A 103 -2.94 -11.85 -10.05
CA LYS A 103 -2.55 -11.69 -11.47
C LYS A 103 -1.44 -10.68 -11.71
N TYR A 104 -1.34 -9.65 -10.87
CA TYR A 104 -0.29 -8.64 -10.95
C TYR A 104 1.01 -9.15 -10.34
N LEU A 105 0.95 -9.82 -9.19
CA LEU A 105 2.11 -10.42 -8.53
C LEU A 105 2.75 -11.49 -9.41
N GLU A 106 1.96 -12.34 -10.06
CA GLU A 106 2.43 -13.36 -11.00
C GLU A 106 3.08 -12.76 -12.26
N ARG A 107 2.56 -11.62 -12.76
CA ARG A 107 3.13 -10.91 -13.92
C ARG A 107 4.36 -10.10 -13.56
N TRP A 108 4.35 -9.41 -12.42
CA TRP A 108 5.45 -8.57 -11.97
C TRP A 108 6.65 -9.37 -11.47
N LYS A 109 6.40 -10.54 -10.89
CA LYS A 109 7.41 -11.44 -10.31
C LYS A 109 8.43 -10.67 -9.47
N PRO A 110 7.98 -9.93 -8.42
CA PRO A 110 8.91 -9.17 -7.61
C PRO A 110 9.82 -10.11 -6.80
N ASP A 111 11.09 -9.76 -6.72
CA ASP A 111 12.10 -10.48 -5.93
C ASP A 111 12.01 -10.13 -4.46
N LEU A 112 11.52 -8.93 -4.15
CA LEU A 112 11.50 -8.40 -2.78
C LEU A 112 10.29 -7.50 -2.53
N ILE A 113 9.64 -7.68 -1.36
CA ILE A 113 8.62 -6.77 -0.85
C ILE A 113 9.26 -5.77 0.11
N VAL A 114 9.04 -4.48 -0.14
CA VAL A 114 9.55 -3.39 0.70
C VAL A 114 8.38 -2.52 1.19
N PRO A 115 8.14 -2.44 2.50
CA PRO A 115 7.11 -1.57 3.03
C PRO A 115 7.53 -0.10 2.98
N VAL A 116 6.57 0.81 2.78
CA VAL A 116 6.82 2.24 2.97
C VAL A 116 7.14 2.50 4.44
N PRO A 117 8.34 3.05 4.76
CA PRO A 117 8.73 3.27 6.14
C PRO A 117 8.01 4.46 6.76
N LEU A 118 7.65 4.33 8.04
CA LEU A 118 7.18 5.44 8.86
C LEU A 118 8.36 6.19 9.49
N HIS A 119 8.19 7.50 9.63
CA HIS A 119 9.11 8.28 10.45
C HIS A 119 9.05 7.79 11.92
N PRO A 120 10.18 7.68 12.66
CA PRO A 120 10.25 7.14 14.03
C PRO A 120 9.21 7.72 15.00
N ARG A 121 8.93 9.03 14.95
CA ARG A 121 7.89 9.67 15.75
C ARG A 121 6.50 9.08 15.50
N LYS A 122 6.16 8.80 14.22
CA LYS A 122 4.87 8.20 13.85
C LYS A 122 4.82 6.72 14.24
N LYS A 123 5.93 5.99 14.08
CA LYS A 123 6.03 4.57 14.52
C LYS A 123 5.82 4.47 16.03
N ARG A 124 6.42 5.37 16.82
CA ARG A 124 6.23 5.44 18.28
C ARG A 124 4.78 5.74 18.65
N MET A 125 4.15 6.73 18.01
CA MET A 125 2.76 7.12 18.28
C MET A 125 1.76 6.01 17.92
N ARG A 126 2.00 5.23 16.86
CA ARG A 126 1.11 4.15 16.40
C ARG A 126 1.43 2.79 16.99
N GLY A 127 2.63 2.63 17.54
CA GLY A 127 3.14 1.37 18.07
C GLY A 127 3.65 0.39 17.01
N PHE A 128 3.36 0.61 15.71
CA PHE A 128 3.82 -0.25 14.61
C PHE A 128 3.79 0.48 13.25
N ASN A 129 4.43 -0.11 12.23
CA ASN A 129 4.30 0.32 10.85
C ASN A 129 3.28 -0.54 10.11
N GLN A 130 2.19 0.07 9.64
CA GLN A 130 1.10 -0.61 8.93
C GLN A 130 1.59 -1.29 7.65
N ALA A 131 2.42 -0.58 6.88
CA ALA A 131 2.98 -1.12 5.64
C ALA A 131 3.91 -2.32 5.91
N ALA A 132 4.69 -2.29 7.00
CA ALA A 132 5.55 -3.41 7.39
C ALA A 132 4.71 -4.63 7.79
N TYR A 133 3.64 -4.44 8.57
CA TYR A 133 2.72 -5.52 8.90
C TYR A 133 2.10 -6.14 7.64
N LEU A 134 1.66 -5.32 6.69
CA LEU A 134 1.10 -5.80 5.42
C LEU A 134 2.14 -6.56 4.59
N ALA A 135 3.38 -6.04 4.51
CA ALA A 135 4.46 -6.67 3.77
C ALA A 135 4.84 -8.04 4.34
N GLU A 136 4.97 -8.14 5.67
CA GLU A 136 5.21 -9.40 6.38
C GLU A 136 4.12 -10.44 6.07
N ARG A 137 2.84 -10.06 6.24
CA ARG A 137 1.72 -10.97 5.99
C ARG A 137 1.59 -11.35 4.51
N LEU A 138 1.84 -10.41 3.60
CA LEU A 138 1.84 -10.67 2.17
C LEU A 138 2.98 -11.62 1.78
N SER A 139 4.17 -11.46 2.36
CA SER A 139 5.31 -12.35 2.19
C SER A 139 4.96 -13.79 2.59
N VAL A 140 4.35 -13.99 3.76
CA VAL A 140 3.88 -15.32 4.21
C VAL A 140 2.87 -15.94 3.24
N LEU A 141 1.97 -15.13 2.65
CA LEU A 141 0.93 -15.61 1.73
C LEU A 141 1.43 -15.90 0.31
N THR A 142 2.53 -15.29 -0.10
CA THR A 142 3.01 -15.34 -1.50
C THR A 142 4.37 -16.03 -1.65
N GLY A 143 5.09 -16.24 -0.55
CA GLY A 143 6.48 -16.74 -0.57
C GLY A 143 7.52 -15.71 -1.02
N ILE A 144 7.13 -14.47 -1.37
CA ILE A 144 8.05 -13.43 -1.80
C ILE A 144 8.78 -12.88 -0.56
N PRO A 145 10.11 -12.84 -0.51
CA PRO A 145 10.87 -12.26 0.60
C PRO A 145 10.49 -10.80 0.87
N TRP A 146 10.64 -10.35 2.11
CA TRP A 146 10.43 -8.96 2.47
C TRP A 146 11.54 -8.40 3.35
N ASN A 147 11.75 -7.06 3.29
CA ASN A 147 12.73 -6.37 4.13
C ASN A 147 12.19 -5.00 4.57
N GLU A 148 11.91 -4.83 5.90
CA GLU A 148 11.45 -3.54 6.45
C GLU A 148 12.59 -2.53 6.66
N HIS A 149 13.84 -2.99 6.63
CA HIS A 149 15.01 -2.19 6.97
C HIS A 149 15.74 -1.63 5.75
N LEU A 150 15.42 -2.14 4.55
CA LEU A 150 16.04 -1.71 3.29
C LEU A 150 15.87 -0.21 3.04
N VAL A 151 14.72 0.35 3.36
CA VAL A 151 14.45 1.79 3.18
C VAL A 151 14.15 2.44 4.53
N LYS A 152 14.85 3.53 4.82
CA LYS A 152 14.61 4.37 6.01
C LYS A 152 13.99 5.69 5.63
N LYS A 153 13.07 6.18 6.45
CA LYS A 153 12.54 7.54 6.33
C LYS A 153 13.39 8.48 7.18
N ILE A 154 14.26 9.26 6.53
CA ILE A 154 15.25 10.10 7.19
C ILE A 154 14.75 11.51 7.51
N ARG A 155 13.68 11.97 6.83
CA ARG A 155 13.09 13.31 7.09
C ARG A 155 11.66 13.19 7.61
N SER A 156 11.35 14.01 8.64
CA SER A 156 9.96 14.21 9.06
C SER A 156 9.26 15.09 8.03
N THR A 157 8.29 14.50 7.33
CA THR A 157 7.49 15.22 6.33
C THR A 157 6.21 15.73 6.95
N ARG A 158 5.74 16.93 6.53
CA ARG A 158 4.43 17.47 6.94
C ARG A 158 3.31 16.46 6.59
N SER A 159 2.22 16.50 7.35
CA SER A 159 1.08 15.63 7.05
C SER A 159 0.58 15.89 5.63
N GLN A 160 0.54 14.86 4.80
CA GLN A 160 0.11 14.97 3.41
C GLN A 160 -1.39 15.32 3.25
N LYS A 161 -2.18 15.20 4.34
CA LYS A 161 -3.63 15.48 4.30
C LYS A 161 -3.98 16.91 3.88
N LYS A 162 -3.09 17.89 4.16
CA LYS A 162 -3.30 19.33 3.89
C LYS A 162 -2.50 19.86 2.68
N LEU A 163 -1.77 18.98 1.95
CA LEU A 163 -0.89 19.38 0.87
C LEU A 163 -1.50 19.04 -0.50
N ASN A 164 -1.32 19.93 -1.49
CA ASN A 164 -1.61 19.62 -2.90
C ASN A 164 -0.54 18.70 -3.51
N ALA A 165 -0.71 18.28 -4.78
CA ALA A 165 0.18 17.33 -5.44
C ALA A 165 1.63 17.82 -5.53
N ILE A 166 1.84 19.07 -5.89
CA ILE A 166 3.18 19.71 -6.01
C ILE A 166 3.85 19.76 -4.64
N GLN A 167 3.13 20.26 -3.62
CA GLN A 167 3.63 20.32 -2.26
C GLN A 167 3.97 18.93 -1.70
N ARG A 168 3.21 17.89 -2.06
CA ARG A 168 3.51 16.49 -1.65
C ARG A 168 4.81 15.98 -2.25
N ARG A 169 5.07 16.27 -3.54
CA ARG A 169 6.34 15.91 -4.19
C ARG A 169 7.52 16.61 -3.51
N GLN A 170 7.44 17.93 -3.31
CA GLN A 170 8.49 18.70 -2.64
C GLN A 170 8.73 18.23 -1.20
N ASN A 171 7.66 17.92 -0.46
CA ASN A 171 7.71 17.44 0.91
C ASN A 171 8.40 16.07 1.05
N LEU A 172 8.40 15.26 -0.01
CA LEU A 172 8.99 13.92 -0.02
C LEU A 172 10.37 13.86 -0.68
N LYS A 173 10.84 14.95 -1.29
CA LYS A 173 12.17 15.00 -1.88
C LYS A 173 13.22 14.68 -0.81
N ASN A 174 14.06 13.67 -1.08
CA ASN A 174 15.09 13.17 -0.15
C ASN A 174 14.53 12.76 1.24
N ALA A 175 13.28 12.25 1.28
CA ALA A 175 12.67 11.79 2.53
C ALA A 175 13.03 10.33 2.86
N TYR A 176 13.49 9.58 1.87
CA TYR A 176 13.83 8.17 1.97
C TYR A 176 15.29 7.94 1.62
N GLN A 177 15.89 6.93 2.24
CA GLN A 177 17.25 6.48 2.00
C GLN A 177 17.27 4.95 1.98
N VAL A 178 17.90 4.36 0.96
CA VAL A 178 18.16 2.93 0.88
C VAL A 178 19.43 2.61 1.65
N THR A 179 19.46 1.52 2.40
CA THR A 179 20.56 1.14 3.29
C THR A 179 21.64 0.30 2.60
N GLU A 180 21.29 -0.36 1.49
CA GLU A 180 22.20 -1.22 0.73
C GLU A 180 21.82 -1.21 -0.76
N ARG A 181 22.75 -1.55 -1.64
CA ARG A 181 22.49 -1.67 -3.07
C ARG A 181 21.73 -2.95 -3.39
N ILE A 182 20.84 -2.88 -4.38
CA ILE A 182 19.97 -3.97 -4.83
C ILE A 182 19.97 -4.10 -6.36
N PRO A 183 21.14 -4.36 -6.98
CA PRO A 183 21.27 -4.36 -8.43
C PRO A 183 20.41 -5.45 -9.07
N GLY A 184 19.61 -5.07 -10.07
CA GLY A 184 18.78 -5.98 -10.86
C GLY A 184 17.47 -6.44 -10.19
N PHE A 185 17.20 -6.04 -8.94
CA PHE A 185 15.96 -6.47 -8.26
C PHE A 185 14.71 -5.80 -8.83
N SER A 186 13.65 -6.60 -9.01
CA SER A 186 12.28 -6.14 -9.16
C SER A 186 11.65 -6.00 -7.77
N VAL A 187 11.32 -4.79 -7.35
CA VAL A 187 10.86 -4.49 -5.99
C VAL A 187 9.37 -4.19 -5.96
N LEU A 188 8.63 -4.82 -5.04
CA LEU A 188 7.25 -4.49 -4.72
C LEU A 188 7.18 -3.59 -3.49
N VAL A 189 6.82 -2.34 -3.68
CA VAL A 189 6.52 -1.40 -2.59
C VAL A 189 5.09 -1.60 -2.10
N VAL A 190 4.92 -1.73 -0.79
CA VAL A 190 3.60 -1.91 -0.15
C VAL A 190 3.27 -0.72 0.74
N ASP A 191 2.03 -0.22 0.63
CA ASP A 191 1.48 0.82 1.51
C ASP A 191 -0.03 0.59 1.71
N ASP A 192 -0.67 1.39 2.56
CA ASP A 192 -2.10 1.26 2.84
C ASP A 192 -2.97 2.05 1.85
N VAL A 193 -2.62 3.28 1.48
CA VAL A 193 -3.43 4.15 0.60
C VAL A 193 -2.58 4.85 -0.45
N TYR A 194 -2.93 4.64 -1.70
CA TYR A 194 -2.45 5.43 -2.83
C TYR A 194 -3.33 6.67 -3.03
N THR A 195 -2.74 7.85 -3.08
CA THR A 195 -3.45 9.11 -3.36
C THR A 195 -2.93 9.76 -4.65
N THR A 196 -1.93 10.59 -4.57
CA THR A 196 -1.29 11.28 -5.72
C THR A 196 -0.10 10.51 -6.29
N GLY A 197 0.29 9.39 -5.71
CA GLY A 197 1.50 8.66 -6.09
C GLY A 197 2.82 9.24 -5.56
N SER A 198 2.80 10.39 -4.88
CA SER A 198 4.05 11.04 -4.44
C SER A 198 4.89 10.16 -3.50
N THR A 199 4.26 9.34 -2.64
CA THR A 199 4.99 8.39 -1.78
C THR A 199 5.59 7.26 -2.61
N ALA A 200 4.79 6.68 -3.52
CA ALA A 200 5.24 5.61 -4.41
C ALA A 200 6.40 6.10 -5.29
N ASP A 201 6.32 7.31 -5.78
CA ASP A 201 7.33 7.95 -6.62
C ASP A 201 8.65 8.18 -5.86
N ALA A 202 8.58 8.73 -4.66
CA ALA A 202 9.76 8.96 -3.83
C ALA A 202 10.44 7.63 -3.42
N MET A 203 9.66 6.59 -3.15
CA MET A 203 10.17 5.23 -2.90
C MET A 203 10.82 4.65 -4.16
N ALA A 204 10.16 4.81 -5.33
CA ALA A 204 10.69 4.29 -6.59
C ALA A 204 12.01 4.96 -6.95
N MET A 205 12.10 6.29 -6.85
CA MET A 205 13.36 7.02 -7.12
C MET A 205 14.51 6.47 -6.30
N CYS A 206 14.37 6.39 -4.97
CA CYS A 206 15.47 5.93 -4.13
C CYS A 206 15.85 4.45 -4.36
N LEU A 207 14.87 3.59 -4.70
CA LEU A 207 15.14 2.19 -5.01
C LEU A 207 15.84 2.02 -6.37
N LEU A 208 15.43 2.78 -7.40
CA LEU A 208 16.09 2.80 -8.72
C LEU A 208 17.52 3.34 -8.62
N GLU A 209 17.75 4.40 -7.85
CA GLU A 209 19.09 4.94 -7.55
C GLU A 209 19.98 3.91 -6.82
N ALA A 210 19.39 3.02 -6.01
CA ALA A 210 20.09 1.93 -5.35
C ALA A 210 20.36 0.71 -6.27
N GLY A 211 19.88 0.74 -7.53
CA GLY A 211 20.13 -0.28 -8.55
C GLY A 211 18.96 -1.22 -8.83
N ALA A 212 17.77 -1.01 -8.26
CA ALA A 212 16.60 -1.79 -8.63
C ALA A 212 16.32 -1.66 -10.15
N GLU A 213 15.95 -2.76 -10.80
CA GLU A 213 15.56 -2.75 -12.23
C GLU A 213 14.15 -2.22 -12.41
N LYS A 214 13.22 -2.70 -11.58
CA LYS A 214 11.80 -2.35 -11.65
C LYS A 214 11.25 -2.09 -10.26
N VAL A 215 10.34 -1.12 -10.17
CA VAL A 215 9.63 -0.84 -8.91
C VAL A 215 8.13 -0.90 -9.17
N TYR A 216 7.49 -1.82 -8.53
CA TYR A 216 6.04 -1.99 -8.51
C TYR A 216 5.45 -1.50 -7.20
N PHE A 217 4.15 -1.32 -7.18
CA PHE A 217 3.48 -0.72 -6.07
C PHE A 217 2.09 -1.32 -5.85
N LEU A 218 1.79 -1.76 -4.62
CA LEU A 218 0.52 -2.35 -4.25
C LEU A 218 -0.01 -1.75 -2.95
N THR A 219 -1.29 -1.31 -2.97
CA THR A 219 -1.96 -0.77 -1.79
C THR A 219 -3.32 -1.37 -1.54
N ILE A 220 -3.82 -1.19 -0.31
CA ILE A 220 -5.19 -1.59 0.05
C ILE A 220 -6.18 -0.72 -0.72
N CYS A 221 -6.02 0.60 -0.69
CA CYS A 221 -7.00 1.52 -1.27
C CYS A 221 -6.37 2.57 -2.20
N ALA A 222 -7.13 2.95 -3.24
CA ALA A 222 -6.90 4.16 -4.01
C ALA A 222 -7.81 5.28 -3.50
N GLY A 223 -7.22 6.42 -3.13
CA GLY A 223 -7.95 7.67 -2.89
C GLY A 223 -8.47 8.26 -4.20
N ARG A 224 -9.61 8.98 -4.13
CA ARG A 224 -10.02 9.85 -5.23
C ARG A 224 -9.03 11.02 -5.34
N ALA A 225 -8.73 11.40 -6.56
CA ALA A 225 -7.96 12.61 -6.84
C ALA A 225 -8.73 13.83 -6.39
#